data_81caa7ae3b1cbcbdeb7cfc760322bde4
#
_entry.id   81caa7ae3b1cbcbdeb7cfc760322bde4
#
_cell.length_a   1.000
_cell.length_b   1.000
_cell.length_c   1.000
_cell.angle_alpha   90.00
_cell.angle_beta   90.00
_cell.angle_gamma   90.00
#
_symmetry.space_group_name_H-M   'P 1'
#
loop_
_entity.id
_entity.type
_entity.pdbx_description
1 polymer ?
#
loop_
_entity_poly.entity_id
_entity_poly.type
_entity_poly.pdbx_seq_one_letter_code
_entity_poly.pdbx_strand_id
1 'polypeptide(L)'
;MNKNKKDTFCQMLNLKQTARYLKKHDNYIILTHTSPDGDTLGSAYALYYGLNEIGKTACVLCPDVIPQKYNFFVRPTNHVALENATVIAVDIADKKLLGALEEEFGDKIDLNIDHHITNGHYAKQLFLDVNAAATAEMIFELLTIMRVNINDITAKALYAGIATDTGCFKYSNVTAKTHLIASMLYDYNINTGEINRLMFDTKSKNLLDLERRVLETMEYHFNDKCVILSVTTEMQQQTGCFGAELEGIALISRSVEGIDIGVTAKQVDEDAFKVSIRTFEKINAAEIAKELGGGGHKSAAAAIIKGNIQQVKEQVLAVVQKYMEG
;
A
#
# COMPACT_ATOMS: atom_id res chain seq x y z
N MET A 1 37.11 -16.41 -2.64
CA MET A 1 36.82 -16.13 -4.05
C MET A 1 35.63 -15.19 -4.12
N ASN A 2 35.90 -13.88 -4.31
CA ASN A 2 34.86 -12.84 -4.45
C ASN A 2 34.12 -13.05 -5.79
N LYS A 3 32.85 -13.47 -5.72
CA LYS A 3 31.96 -13.35 -6.87
C LYS A 3 31.60 -11.88 -7.00
N ASN A 4 32.10 -11.23 -8.05
CA ASN A 4 31.69 -9.92 -8.50
C ASN A 4 30.15 -9.88 -8.58
N LYS A 5 29.49 -9.18 -7.64
CA LYS A 5 28.16 -8.64 -7.89
C LYS A 5 28.35 -7.65 -9.04
N LYS A 6 27.89 -8.01 -10.22
CA LYS A 6 27.66 -7.03 -11.27
C LYS A 6 26.58 -6.10 -10.72
N ASP A 7 26.96 -4.88 -10.37
CA ASP A 7 26.01 -3.79 -10.16
C ASP A 7 25.19 -3.68 -11.44
N THR A 8 23.99 -4.23 -11.43
CA THR A 8 23.05 -4.10 -12.54
C THR A 8 22.58 -2.66 -12.50
N PHE A 9 23.10 -1.84 -13.40
CA PHE A 9 22.75 -0.42 -13.49
C PHE A 9 21.26 -0.31 -13.81
N CYS A 10 20.46 0.20 -12.90
CA CYS A 10 19.05 0.47 -13.10
C CYS A 10 18.89 1.70 -14.02
N GLN A 11 18.30 1.51 -15.18
CA GLN A 11 18.09 2.60 -16.14
C GLN A 11 16.80 3.37 -15.81
N MET A 12 16.92 4.65 -15.50
CA MET A 12 15.76 5.52 -15.34
C MET A 12 15.09 5.80 -16.68
N LEU A 13 13.76 5.62 -16.71
CA LEU A 13 12.91 5.94 -17.86
C LEU A 13 11.99 7.11 -17.53
N ASN A 14 11.68 7.94 -18.52
CA ASN A 14 10.57 8.89 -18.44
C ASN A 14 9.29 8.31 -19.05
N LEU A 15 8.17 9.01 -18.87
CA LEU A 15 6.85 8.61 -19.37
C LEU A 15 6.86 8.16 -20.85
N LYS A 16 7.50 8.94 -21.73
CA LYS A 16 7.55 8.62 -23.18
C LYS A 16 8.41 7.39 -23.48
N GLN A 17 9.50 7.22 -22.74
CA GLN A 17 10.38 6.05 -22.90
C GLN A 17 9.68 4.79 -22.41
N THR A 18 8.99 4.86 -21.27
CA THR A 18 8.18 3.76 -20.71
C THR A 18 7.05 3.37 -21.65
N ALA A 19 6.33 4.32 -22.21
CA ALA A 19 5.28 4.05 -23.19
C ALA A 19 5.82 3.35 -24.46
N ARG A 20 7.03 3.75 -24.95
CA ARG A 20 7.69 3.06 -26.08
C ARG A 20 8.13 1.66 -25.69
N TYR A 21 8.65 1.49 -24.49
CA TYR A 21 9.03 0.19 -23.94
C TYR A 21 7.84 -0.77 -23.95
N LEU A 22 6.70 -0.35 -23.37
CA LEU A 22 5.48 -1.14 -23.32
C LEU A 22 4.89 -1.44 -24.70
N LYS A 23 5.01 -0.54 -25.68
CA LYS A 23 4.57 -0.82 -27.05
C LYS A 23 5.47 -1.81 -27.78
N LYS A 24 6.77 -1.83 -27.48
CA LYS A 24 7.77 -2.65 -28.15
C LYS A 24 7.75 -4.11 -27.71
N HIS A 25 7.51 -4.37 -26.42
CA HIS A 25 7.53 -5.71 -25.84
C HIS A 25 6.14 -6.34 -25.82
N ASP A 26 6.08 -7.59 -25.39
CA ASP A 26 4.85 -8.38 -25.23
C ASP A 26 5.02 -9.42 -24.11
N ASN A 27 3.99 -10.26 -23.89
CA ASN A 27 3.99 -11.32 -22.89
C ASN A 27 4.33 -10.80 -21.48
N TYR A 28 3.47 -9.94 -20.94
CA TYR A 28 3.72 -9.28 -19.67
C TYR A 28 3.27 -10.10 -18.47
N ILE A 29 4.15 -10.24 -17.48
CA ILE A 29 3.82 -10.67 -16.12
C ILE A 29 3.89 -9.43 -15.24
N ILE A 30 2.74 -8.97 -14.75
CA ILE A 30 2.62 -7.79 -13.90
C ILE A 30 2.52 -8.26 -12.47
N LEU A 31 3.47 -7.84 -11.63
CA LEU A 31 3.58 -8.22 -10.23
C LEU A 31 3.03 -7.12 -9.33
N THR A 32 2.29 -7.51 -8.27
CA THR A 32 1.83 -6.67 -7.19
C THR A 32 2.56 -7.02 -5.90
N HIS A 33 2.43 -6.19 -4.85
CA HIS A 33 3.07 -6.44 -3.55
C HIS A 33 2.20 -7.32 -2.62
N THR A 34 2.83 -7.84 -1.55
CA THR A 34 2.17 -8.51 -0.41
C THR A 34 1.22 -7.55 0.30
N SER A 35 0.14 -8.10 0.91
CA SER A 35 -0.93 -7.29 1.50
C SER A 35 -1.44 -6.24 0.51
N PRO A 36 -1.93 -6.67 -0.67
CA PRO A 36 -2.20 -5.77 -1.79
C PRO A 36 -3.31 -4.77 -1.45
N ASP A 37 -3.02 -3.51 -1.69
CA ASP A 37 -3.97 -2.42 -1.55
C ASP A 37 -4.61 -2.02 -2.89
N GLY A 38 -5.34 -0.89 -2.89
CA GLY A 38 -6.03 -0.43 -4.09
C GLY A 38 -5.07 0.16 -5.12
N ASP A 39 -3.91 0.71 -4.73
CA ASP A 39 -3.01 1.30 -5.72
C ASP A 39 -2.23 0.24 -6.48
N THR A 40 -1.61 -0.73 -5.78
CA THR A 40 -0.91 -1.81 -6.49
C THR A 40 -1.86 -2.62 -7.37
N LEU A 41 -3.07 -2.98 -6.87
CA LEU A 41 -4.06 -3.72 -7.66
C LEU A 41 -4.67 -2.88 -8.78
N GLY A 42 -5.07 -1.65 -8.48
CA GLY A 42 -5.65 -0.72 -9.46
C GLY A 42 -4.69 -0.44 -10.60
N SER A 43 -3.43 -0.17 -10.27
CA SER A 43 -2.36 0.08 -11.22
C SER A 43 -2.04 -1.15 -12.08
N ALA A 44 -1.89 -2.34 -11.46
CA ALA A 44 -1.60 -3.57 -12.17
C ALA A 44 -2.75 -3.98 -13.12
N TYR A 45 -4.00 -3.94 -12.64
CA TYR A 45 -5.14 -4.31 -13.46
C TYR A 45 -5.45 -3.27 -14.56
N ALA A 46 -5.27 -1.97 -14.28
CA ALA A 46 -5.40 -0.96 -15.33
C ALA A 46 -4.36 -1.13 -16.43
N LEU A 47 -3.10 -1.40 -16.06
CA LEU A 47 -2.03 -1.71 -17.02
C LEU A 47 -2.36 -3.00 -17.81
N TYR A 48 -2.82 -4.05 -17.13
CA TYR A 48 -3.26 -5.30 -17.75
C TYR A 48 -4.36 -5.07 -18.81
N TYR A 49 -5.43 -4.36 -18.43
CA TYR A 49 -6.51 -4.07 -19.37
C TYR A 49 -6.04 -3.22 -20.55
N GLY A 50 -5.24 -2.19 -20.25
CA GLY A 50 -4.69 -1.32 -21.29
C GLY A 50 -3.76 -2.02 -22.28
N LEU A 51 -2.92 -2.96 -21.81
CA LEU A 51 -2.05 -3.76 -22.67
C LEU A 51 -2.87 -4.71 -23.54
N ASN A 52 -3.88 -5.39 -22.99
CA ASN A 52 -4.76 -6.26 -23.77
C ASN A 52 -5.55 -5.48 -24.83
N GLU A 53 -6.01 -4.25 -24.53
CA GLU A 53 -6.74 -3.39 -25.48
C GLU A 53 -5.92 -3.07 -26.73
N ILE A 54 -4.59 -2.97 -26.60
CA ILE A 54 -3.70 -2.75 -27.75
C ILE A 54 -3.11 -4.04 -28.31
N GLY A 55 -3.73 -5.19 -28.00
CA GLY A 55 -3.40 -6.50 -28.57
C GLY A 55 -2.14 -7.15 -27.98
N LYS A 56 -1.72 -6.74 -26.78
CA LYS A 56 -0.63 -7.39 -26.03
C LYS A 56 -1.16 -8.49 -25.12
N THR A 57 -0.34 -9.49 -24.85
CA THR A 57 -0.63 -10.54 -23.89
C THR A 57 -0.10 -10.16 -22.52
N ALA A 58 -0.95 -10.22 -21.49
CA ALA A 58 -0.55 -9.90 -20.12
C ALA A 58 -1.24 -10.80 -19.09
N CYS A 59 -0.64 -10.93 -17.91
CA CYS A 59 -1.29 -11.47 -16.72
C CYS A 59 -0.87 -10.64 -15.49
N VAL A 60 -1.65 -10.77 -14.42
CA VAL A 60 -1.33 -10.17 -13.10
C VAL A 60 -1.09 -11.31 -12.13
N LEU A 61 0.00 -11.23 -11.38
CA LEU A 61 0.31 -12.14 -10.28
C LEU A 61 0.34 -11.34 -8.98
N CYS A 62 -0.42 -11.81 -8.00
CA CYS A 62 -0.44 -11.27 -6.65
C CYS A 62 0.06 -12.36 -5.69
N PRO A 63 1.02 -12.06 -4.79
CA PRO A 63 1.54 -13.05 -3.85
C PRO A 63 0.52 -13.47 -2.80
N ASP A 64 -0.44 -12.60 -2.48
CA ASP A 64 -1.44 -12.83 -1.45
C ASP A 64 -2.85 -12.89 -2.03
N VAL A 65 -3.79 -13.35 -1.20
CA VAL A 65 -5.22 -13.39 -1.54
C VAL A 65 -5.74 -11.96 -1.72
N ILE A 66 -6.30 -11.67 -2.90
CA ILE A 66 -6.88 -10.35 -3.20
C ILE A 66 -8.17 -10.17 -2.40
N PRO A 67 -8.30 -9.07 -1.62
CA PRO A 67 -9.50 -8.79 -0.85
C PRO A 67 -10.75 -8.62 -1.75
N GLN A 68 -11.88 -9.21 -1.32
CA GLN A 68 -13.13 -9.21 -2.09
C GLN A 68 -13.66 -7.81 -2.44
N LYS A 69 -13.32 -6.79 -1.64
CA LYS A 69 -13.71 -5.40 -1.91
C LYS A 69 -13.23 -4.87 -3.26
N TYR A 70 -12.23 -5.51 -3.89
CA TYR A 70 -11.71 -5.15 -5.21
C TYR A 70 -12.35 -5.91 -6.38
N ASN A 71 -13.29 -6.83 -6.11
CA ASN A 71 -13.94 -7.66 -7.15
C ASN A 71 -14.71 -6.84 -8.20
N PHE A 72 -14.95 -5.55 -7.97
CA PHE A 72 -15.62 -4.70 -8.96
C PHE A 72 -14.72 -4.37 -10.17
N PHE A 73 -13.38 -4.49 -10.05
CA PHE A 73 -12.45 -4.38 -11.18
C PHE A 73 -11.52 -5.59 -11.35
N VAL A 74 -11.26 -6.40 -10.32
CA VAL A 74 -10.41 -7.59 -10.43
C VAL A 74 -11.13 -8.69 -11.22
N ARG A 75 -10.44 -9.26 -12.20
CA ARG A 75 -10.92 -10.40 -13.01
C ARG A 75 -9.82 -11.44 -13.15
N PRO A 76 -10.13 -12.71 -13.43
CA PRO A 76 -9.14 -13.69 -13.85
C PRO A 76 -8.34 -13.16 -15.04
N THR A 77 -7.03 -13.35 -15.00
CA THR A 77 -6.13 -12.91 -16.06
C THR A 77 -5.66 -14.08 -16.93
N ASN A 78 -5.09 -13.78 -18.08
CA ASN A 78 -4.53 -14.77 -18.96
C ASN A 78 -3.35 -15.50 -18.29
N HIS A 79 -2.95 -16.62 -18.86
CA HIS A 79 -1.70 -17.25 -18.50
C HIS A 79 -0.60 -16.78 -19.46
N VAL A 80 0.54 -16.36 -18.92
CA VAL A 80 1.73 -15.97 -19.67
C VAL A 80 2.88 -16.91 -19.29
N ALA A 81 3.48 -17.56 -20.28
CA ALA A 81 4.63 -18.43 -20.04
C ALA A 81 5.87 -17.60 -19.70
N LEU A 82 6.61 -18.01 -18.67
CA LEU A 82 7.75 -17.26 -18.11
C LEU A 82 8.94 -17.13 -19.10
N GLU A 83 9.11 -18.12 -20.01
CA GLU A 83 10.31 -18.24 -20.84
C GLU A 83 10.64 -17.01 -21.70
N ASN A 84 9.62 -16.26 -22.13
CA ASN A 84 9.78 -15.04 -22.93
C ASN A 84 8.97 -13.86 -22.37
N ALA A 85 8.69 -13.90 -21.07
CA ALA A 85 7.89 -12.86 -20.43
C ALA A 85 8.71 -11.60 -20.16
N THR A 86 8.05 -10.46 -20.31
CA THR A 86 8.53 -9.17 -19.80
C THR A 86 7.92 -8.98 -18.40
N VAL A 87 8.75 -8.98 -17.36
CA VAL A 87 8.32 -8.90 -15.97
C VAL A 87 8.25 -7.44 -15.51
N ILE A 88 7.08 -7.01 -15.07
CA ILE A 88 6.84 -5.64 -14.59
C ILE A 88 6.42 -5.69 -13.13
N ALA A 89 7.11 -4.96 -12.27
CA ALA A 89 6.69 -4.67 -10.91
C ALA A 89 5.94 -3.33 -10.87
N VAL A 90 4.78 -3.28 -10.24
CA VAL A 90 3.96 -2.07 -10.17
C VAL A 90 3.67 -1.74 -8.72
N ASP A 91 4.03 -0.50 -8.32
CA ASP A 91 3.82 0.00 -6.96
C ASP A 91 4.58 -0.82 -5.91
N ILE A 92 5.82 -1.19 -6.22
CA ILE A 92 6.67 -2.01 -5.35
C ILE A 92 7.99 -1.29 -5.10
N ALA A 93 8.15 -0.75 -3.88
CA ALA A 93 9.35 0.00 -3.50
C ALA A 93 10.57 -0.89 -3.24
N ASP A 94 10.38 -2.10 -2.71
CA ASP A 94 11.46 -3.06 -2.40
C ASP A 94 11.03 -4.46 -2.87
N LYS A 95 11.94 -5.20 -3.49
CA LYS A 95 11.68 -6.55 -3.98
C LYS A 95 11.21 -7.54 -2.91
N LYS A 96 11.52 -7.32 -1.64
CA LYS A 96 10.99 -8.11 -0.52
C LYS A 96 9.47 -8.07 -0.42
N LEU A 97 8.85 -7.00 -0.92
CA LEU A 97 7.40 -6.87 -0.98
C LEU A 97 6.76 -7.82 -2.01
N LEU A 98 7.53 -8.47 -2.84
CA LEU A 98 7.07 -9.56 -3.71
C LEU A 98 6.68 -10.83 -2.91
N GLY A 99 7.06 -10.95 -1.64
CA GLY A 99 6.71 -12.09 -0.79
C GLY A 99 7.10 -13.42 -1.44
N ALA A 100 6.16 -14.35 -1.58
CA ALA A 100 6.40 -15.66 -2.18
C ALA A 100 6.87 -15.59 -3.66
N LEU A 101 6.63 -14.49 -4.36
CA LEU A 101 7.08 -14.29 -5.74
C LEU A 101 8.54 -13.82 -5.84
N GLU A 102 9.20 -13.44 -4.72
CA GLU A 102 10.57 -12.91 -4.74
C GLU A 102 11.58 -13.95 -5.24
N GLU A 103 11.44 -15.21 -4.82
CA GLU A 103 12.37 -16.29 -5.21
C GLU A 103 12.37 -16.50 -6.76
N GLU A 104 11.20 -16.45 -7.38
CA GLU A 104 11.05 -16.67 -8.81
C GLU A 104 11.35 -15.43 -9.65
N PHE A 105 10.90 -14.25 -9.22
CA PHE A 105 10.90 -13.03 -10.03
C PHE A 105 11.87 -11.95 -9.58
N GLY A 106 12.36 -11.95 -8.34
CA GLY A 106 13.09 -10.83 -7.74
C GLY A 106 14.32 -10.35 -8.51
N ASP A 107 15.00 -11.24 -9.24
CA ASP A 107 16.16 -10.91 -10.07
C ASP A 107 15.81 -10.82 -11.58
N LYS A 108 14.53 -10.97 -11.95
CA LYS A 108 14.06 -10.99 -13.34
C LYS A 108 13.23 -9.76 -13.74
N ILE A 109 13.07 -8.79 -12.85
CA ILE A 109 12.23 -7.63 -13.09
C ILE A 109 12.86 -6.74 -14.16
N ASP A 110 12.16 -6.61 -15.28
CA ASP A 110 12.60 -5.82 -16.44
C ASP A 110 12.24 -4.34 -16.25
N LEU A 111 11.07 -4.05 -15.71
CA LEU A 111 10.58 -2.69 -15.49
C LEU A 111 9.90 -2.59 -14.12
N ASN A 112 10.22 -1.56 -13.36
CA ASN A 112 9.44 -1.15 -12.20
C ASN A 112 8.77 0.19 -12.48
N ILE A 113 7.48 0.30 -12.16
CA ILE A 113 6.70 1.55 -12.24
C ILE A 113 6.25 1.85 -10.83
N ASP A 114 6.72 2.97 -10.25
CA ASP A 114 6.55 3.23 -8.83
C ASP A 114 6.57 4.74 -8.51
N HIS A 115 5.96 5.12 -7.39
CA HIS A 115 5.97 6.50 -6.90
C HIS A 115 6.67 6.65 -5.54
N HIS A 116 7.12 5.57 -4.92
CA HIS A 116 7.73 5.60 -3.59
C HIS A 116 9.13 6.22 -3.59
N ILE A 117 9.35 7.25 -2.76
CA ILE A 117 10.68 7.88 -2.56
C ILE A 117 11.73 6.89 -2.04
N THR A 118 11.30 5.81 -1.41
CA THR A 118 12.15 4.74 -0.84
C THR A 118 12.44 3.61 -1.82
N ASN A 119 12.15 3.80 -3.12
CA ASN A 119 12.39 2.76 -4.13
C ASN A 119 13.84 2.28 -4.15
N GLY A 120 14.03 0.97 -4.10
CA GLY A 120 15.35 0.31 -4.00
C GLY A 120 16.10 0.17 -5.32
N HIS A 121 15.60 0.68 -6.45
CA HIS A 121 16.22 0.64 -7.79
C HIS A 121 16.64 -0.77 -8.23
N TYR A 122 15.86 -1.79 -7.90
CA TYR A 122 16.20 -3.21 -8.06
C TYR A 122 15.87 -3.79 -9.45
N ALA A 123 15.07 -3.10 -10.27
CA ALA A 123 14.71 -3.51 -11.61
C ALA A 123 15.78 -3.11 -12.65
N LYS A 124 15.76 -3.75 -13.84
CA LYS A 124 16.63 -3.33 -14.95
C LYS A 124 16.30 -1.92 -15.43
N GLN A 125 15.02 -1.56 -15.43
CA GLN A 125 14.51 -0.23 -15.80
C GLN A 125 13.52 0.24 -14.75
N LEU A 126 13.48 1.56 -14.51
CA LEU A 126 12.63 2.19 -13.50
C LEU A 126 11.96 3.44 -14.07
N PHE A 127 10.64 3.50 -13.99
CA PHE A 127 9.85 4.70 -14.13
C PHE A 127 9.35 5.12 -12.76
N LEU A 128 9.98 6.14 -12.18
CA LEU A 128 9.71 6.65 -10.83
C LEU A 128 9.25 8.10 -10.91
N ASP A 129 8.09 8.40 -10.30
CA ASP A 129 7.62 9.76 -10.06
C ASP A 129 7.21 9.93 -8.59
N VAL A 130 8.11 10.38 -7.76
CA VAL A 130 7.89 10.60 -6.31
C VAL A 130 6.90 11.73 -5.99
N ASN A 131 6.47 12.49 -6.99
CA ASN A 131 5.47 13.54 -6.84
C ASN A 131 4.06 13.07 -7.26
N ALA A 132 3.93 11.88 -7.83
CA ALA A 132 2.63 11.30 -8.10
C ALA A 132 1.96 10.91 -6.79
N ALA A 133 0.66 11.19 -6.65
CA ALA A 133 -0.09 10.85 -5.46
C ALA A 133 -0.35 9.34 -5.33
N ALA A 134 -0.26 8.62 -6.46
CA ALA A 134 -0.47 7.18 -6.58
C ALA A 134 0.23 6.67 -7.85
N THR A 135 0.67 5.42 -7.87
CA THR A 135 1.16 4.77 -9.10
C THR A 135 0.07 4.72 -10.17
N ALA A 136 -1.21 4.62 -9.77
CA ALA A 136 -2.35 4.67 -10.70
C ALA A 136 -2.44 5.98 -11.52
N GLU A 137 -1.97 7.12 -11.00
CA GLU A 137 -1.84 8.34 -11.82
C GLU A 137 -0.84 8.15 -12.96
N MET A 138 0.29 7.52 -12.67
CA MET A 138 1.34 7.25 -13.67
C MET A 138 0.86 6.27 -14.73
N ILE A 139 0.09 5.26 -14.32
CA ILE A 139 -0.54 4.31 -15.26
C ILE A 139 -1.57 5.02 -16.14
N PHE A 140 -2.40 5.92 -15.59
CA PHE A 140 -3.33 6.71 -16.40
C PHE A 140 -2.61 7.53 -17.49
N GLU A 141 -1.52 8.21 -17.12
CA GLU A 141 -0.70 8.98 -18.06
C GLU A 141 -0.07 8.09 -19.13
N LEU A 142 0.43 6.89 -18.75
CA LEU A 142 0.97 5.91 -19.69
C LEU A 142 -0.08 5.43 -20.69
N LEU A 143 -1.26 5.03 -20.22
CA LEU A 143 -2.35 4.59 -21.11
C LEU A 143 -2.79 5.72 -22.04
N THR A 144 -2.86 6.94 -21.55
CA THR A 144 -3.21 8.13 -22.34
C THR A 144 -2.20 8.39 -23.45
N ILE A 145 -0.89 8.44 -23.14
CA ILE A 145 0.16 8.69 -24.16
C ILE A 145 0.30 7.51 -25.14
N MET A 146 -0.01 6.29 -24.70
CA MET A 146 -0.09 5.11 -25.53
C MET A 146 -1.33 5.10 -26.45
N ARG A 147 -2.30 6.00 -26.23
CA ARG A 147 -3.59 6.09 -26.92
C ARG A 147 -4.41 4.82 -26.77
N VAL A 148 -4.38 4.25 -25.57
CA VAL A 148 -5.24 3.13 -25.19
C VAL A 148 -6.68 3.64 -25.05
N ASN A 149 -7.64 2.89 -25.57
CA ASN A 149 -9.05 3.17 -25.32
C ASN A 149 -9.40 2.68 -23.90
N ILE A 150 -9.43 3.61 -22.93
CA ILE A 150 -9.80 3.30 -21.55
C ILE A 150 -11.30 3.00 -21.51
N ASN A 151 -11.66 1.84 -20.95
CA ASN A 151 -13.04 1.44 -20.72
C ASN A 151 -13.42 1.59 -19.22
N ASP A 152 -14.66 1.26 -18.88
CA ASP A 152 -15.20 1.42 -17.53
C ASP A 152 -14.44 0.59 -16.47
N ILE A 153 -14.02 -0.63 -16.78
CA ILE A 153 -13.30 -1.48 -15.83
C ILE A 153 -11.87 -0.95 -15.58
N THR A 154 -11.20 -0.46 -16.62
CA THR A 154 -9.89 0.20 -16.51
C THR A 154 -10.01 1.48 -15.68
N ALA A 155 -11.03 2.29 -15.94
CA ALA A 155 -11.29 3.52 -15.19
C ALA A 155 -11.61 3.25 -13.71
N LYS A 156 -12.38 2.18 -13.40
CA LYS A 156 -12.63 1.73 -12.02
C LYS A 156 -11.35 1.35 -11.29
N ALA A 157 -10.45 0.62 -11.97
CA ALA A 157 -9.16 0.21 -11.42
C ALA A 157 -8.28 1.43 -11.11
N LEU A 158 -8.14 2.36 -12.06
CA LEU A 158 -7.38 3.61 -11.88
C LEU A 158 -7.95 4.47 -10.75
N TYR A 159 -9.28 4.65 -10.72
CA TYR A 159 -9.93 5.43 -9.67
C TYR A 159 -9.72 4.80 -8.30
N ALA A 160 -9.82 3.46 -8.19
CA ALA A 160 -9.58 2.75 -6.95
C ALA A 160 -8.15 2.96 -6.44
N GLY A 161 -7.15 2.88 -7.32
CA GLY A 161 -5.75 3.14 -6.96
C GLY A 161 -5.56 4.56 -6.42
N ILE A 162 -5.97 5.56 -7.18
CA ILE A 162 -5.85 6.96 -6.77
C ILE A 162 -6.59 7.21 -5.45
N ALA A 163 -7.82 6.71 -5.30
CA ALA A 163 -8.61 6.92 -4.09
C ALA A 163 -7.98 6.26 -2.86
N THR A 164 -7.35 5.09 -3.00
CA THR A 164 -6.70 4.40 -1.88
C THR A 164 -5.53 5.20 -1.35
N ASP A 165 -4.58 5.56 -2.19
CA ASP A 165 -3.35 6.23 -1.79
C ASP A 165 -3.54 7.68 -1.33
N THR A 166 -4.64 8.28 -1.75
CA THR A 166 -5.04 9.62 -1.32
C THR A 166 -6.01 9.64 -0.13
N GLY A 167 -6.35 8.46 0.42
CA GLY A 167 -7.35 8.34 1.47
C GLY A 167 -8.70 8.94 1.07
N CYS A 168 -9.14 8.67 -0.15
CA CYS A 168 -10.30 9.29 -0.78
C CYS A 168 -10.15 10.82 -0.89
N PHE A 169 -9.01 11.26 -1.45
CA PHE A 169 -8.64 12.67 -1.68
C PHE A 169 -8.50 13.53 -0.42
N LYS A 170 -8.18 12.92 0.73
CA LYS A 170 -8.04 13.63 2.03
C LYS A 170 -6.60 13.86 2.45
N TYR A 171 -5.63 13.12 1.89
CA TYR A 171 -4.24 13.19 2.34
C TYR A 171 -3.47 14.32 1.66
N SER A 172 -2.32 14.68 2.25
CA SER A 172 -1.49 15.80 1.81
C SER A 172 -0.74 15.56 0.49
N ASN A 173 -0.70 14.31 -0.01
CA ASN A 173 -0.14 13.97 -1.31
C ASN A 173 -1.07 14.31 -2.49
N VAL A 174 -2.33 14.68 -2.23
CA VAL A 174 -3.29 15.10 -3.26
C VAL A 174 -2.83 16.38 -3.94
N THR A 175 -2.83 16.37 -5.28
CA THR A 175 -2.42 17.50 -6.12
C THR A 175 -3.54 17.94 -7.06
N ALA A 176 -3.35 19.07 -7.74
CA ALA A 176 -4.26 19.48 -8.82
C ALA A 176 -4.32 18.42 -9.94
N LYS A 177 -3.20 17.73 -10.25
CA LYS A 177 -3.14 16.63 -11.22
C LYS A 177 -4.02 15.47 -10.77
N THR A 178 -3.99 15.11 -9.50
CA THR A 178 -4.83 14.06 -8.91
C THR A 178 -6.32 14.32 -9.18
N HIS A 179 -6.80 15.54 -8.90
CA HIS A 179 -8.19 15.91 -9.16
C HIS A 179 -8.53 15.99 -10.64
N LEU A 180 -7.59 16.43 -11.49
CA LEU A 180 -7.79 16.47 -12.93
C LEU A 180 -7.96 15.05 -13.49
N ILE A 181 -7.08 14.12 -13.12
CA ILE A 181 -7.20 12.72 -13.54
C ILE A 181 -8.50 12.11 -13.02
N ALA A 182 -8.84 12.32 -11.75
CA ALA A 182 -10.11 11.85 -11.20
C ALA A 182 -11.31 12.39 -11.99
N SER A 183 -11.30 13.69 -12.33
CA SER A 183 -12.34 14.31 -13.17
C SER A 183 -12.48 13.62 -14.53
N MET A 184 -11.36 13.34 -15.21
CA MET A 184 -11.37 12.62 -16.49
C MET A 184 -11.91 11.20 -16.37
N LEU A 185 -11.71 10.52 -15.23
CA LEU A 185 -12.22 9.17 -15.00
C LEU A 185 -13.73 9.12 -14.89
N TYR A 186 -14.40 10.22 -14.50
CA TYR A 186 -15.87 10.29 -14.50
C TYR A 186 -16.47 10.18 -15.91
N ASP A 187 -15.73 10.56 -16.97
CA ASP A 187 -16.20 10.45 -18.35
C ASP A 187 -16.42 9.00 -18.81
N TYR A 188 -15.86 8.02 -18.08
CA TYR A 188 -16.01 6.60 -18.36
C TYR A 188 -17.19 5.92 -17.66
N ASN A 189 -18.18 6.72 -17.20
CA ASN A 189 -19.41 6.23 -16.57
C ASN A 189 -19.20 5.29 -15.38
N ILE A 190 -18.20 5.60 -14.54
CA ILE A 190 -17.95 4.85 -13.31
C ILE A 190 -18.80 5.38 -12.16
N ASN A 191 -19.32 4.48 -11.32
CA ASN A 191 -20.02 4.86 -10.09
C ASN A 191 -19.03 5.06 -8.94
N THR A 192 -18.43 6.23 -8.84
CA THR A 192 -17.44 6.55 -7.80
C THR A 192 -18.02 6.50 -6.39
N GLY A 193 -19.30 6.83 -6.20
CA GLY A 193 -19.99 6.71 -4.91
C GLY A 193 -20.04 5.27 -4.43
N GLU A 194 -20.32 4.32 -5.31
CA GLU A 194 -20.30 2.90 -4.96
C GLU A 194 -18.88 2.39 -4.69
N ILE A 195 -17.91 2.80 -5.51
CA ILE A 195 -16.49 2.46 -5.30
C ILE A 195 -16.03 2.94 -3.93
N ASN A 196 -16.29 4.21 -3.60
CA ASN A 196 -15.90 4.78 -2.31
C ASN A 196 -16.59 4.07 -1.14
N ARG A 197 -17.89 3.78 -1.27
CA ARG A 197 -18.62 3.01 -0.26
C ARG A 197 -17.99 1.63 -0.02
N LEU A 198 -17.66 0.89 -1.08
CA LEU A 198 -17.05 -0.44 -0.97
C LEU A 198 -15.66 -0.39 -0.34
N MET A 199 -14.87 0.62 -0.69
CA MET A 199 -13.47 0.71 -0.29
C MET A 199 -13.28 1.31 1.10
N PHE A 200 -14.10 2.30 1.49
CA PHE A 200 -13.85 3.12 2.69
C PHE A 200 -14.97 3.08 3.72
N ASP A 201 -16.23 2.88 3.31
CA ASP A 201 -17.36 3.00 4.22
C ASP A 201 -17.96 1.63 4.62
N THR A 202 -17.65 0.57 3.86
CA THR A 202 -18.19 -0.77 4.14
C THR A 202 -17.17 -1.60 4.93
N LYS A 203 -17.60 -2.09 6.09
CA LYS A 203 -16.82 -2.99 6.95
C LYS A 203 -17.58 -4.29 7.16
N SER A 204 -16.86 -5.39 7.35
CA SER A 204 -17.48 -6.66 7.74
C SER A 204 -18.06 -6.55 9.16
N LYS A 205 -19.07 -7.37 9.47
CA LYS A 205 -19.63 -7.44 10.84
C LYS A 205 -18.55 -7.83 11.84
N ASN A 206 -17.65 -8.72 11.45
CA ASN A 206 -16.53 -9.17 12.26
C ASN A 206 -15.57 -8.02 12.60
N LEU A 207 -15.23 -7.21 11.59
CA LEU A 207 -14.38 -6.04 11.80
C LEU A 207 -15.04 -5.01 12.72
N LEU A 208 -16.34 -4.76 12.56
CA LEU A 208 -17.07 -3.82 13.43
C LEU A 208 -17.13 -4.33 14.88
N ASP A 209 -17.31 -5.65 15.12
CA ASP A 209 -17.25 -6.21 16.48
C ASP A 209 -15.83 -6.11 17.06
N LEU A 210 -14.81 -6.34 16.24
CA LEU A 210 -13.42 -6.15 16.66
C LEU A 210 -13.12 -4.69 17.01
N GLU A 211 -13.49 -3.74 16.16
CA GLU A 211 -13.31 -2.30 16.43
C GLU A 211 -13.99 -1.86 17.73
N ARG A 212 -15.21 -2.34 17.99
CA ARG A 212 -15.90 -2.08 19.26
C ARG A 212 -15.06 -2.54 20.46
N ARG A 213 -14.53 -3.77 20.41
CA ARG A 213 -13.69 -4.33 21.50
C ARG A 213 -12.36 -3.57 21.63
N VAL A 214 -11.76 -3.17 20.53
CA VAL A 214 -10.52 -2.38 20.53
C VAL A 214 -10.75 -1.00 21.14
N LEU A 215 -11.89 -0.35 20.86
CA LEU A 215 -12.26 0.92 21.47
C LEU A 215 -12.42 0.81 22.99
N GLU A 216 -12.88 -0.33 23.53
CA GLU A 216 -12.98 -0.58 24.97
C GLU A 216 -11.60 -0.65 25.66
N THR A 217 -10.50 -0.84 24.91
CA THR A 217 -9.12 -0.85 25.42
C THR A 217 -8.44 0.51 25.41
N MET A 218 -9.14 1.55 25.01
CA MET A 218 -8.58 2.88 24.83
C MET A 218 -8.10 3.49 26.15
N GLU A 219 -6.82 3.85 26.22
CA GLU A 219 -6.19 4.48 27.37
C GLU A 219 -5.56 5.81 26.97
N TYR A 220 -5.82 6.84 27.73
CA TYR A 220 -5.29 8.19 27.51
C TYR A 220 -4.14 8.49 28.46
N HIS A 221 -3.08 9.11 27.95
CA HIS A 221 -1.86 9.44 28.68
C HIS A 221 -1.38 10.86 28.34
N PHE A 222 -0.53 11.45 29.21
CA PHE A 222 0.10 12.77 29.00
C PHE A 222 -0.94 13.88 28.75
N ASN A 223 -1.88 14.05 29.69
CA ASN A 223 -2.97 15.03 29.58
C ASN A 223 -3.76 14.87 28.28
N ASP A 224 -4.12 13.64 27.95
CA ASP A 224 -4.87 13.24 26.74
C ASP A 224 -4.17 13.59 25.41
N LYS A 225 -2.84 13.68 25.42
CA LYS A 225 -2.05 13.90 24.20
C LYS A 225 -1.56 12.61 23.53
N CYS A 226 -1.62 11.49 24.24
CA CYS A 226 -1.31 10.17 23.70
C CYS A 226 -2.45 9.21 23.99
N VAL A 227 -2.85 8.43 22.98
CA VAL A 227 -3.82 7.34 23.13
C VAL A 227 -3.19 6.02 22.76
N ILE A 228 -3.45 4.98 23.57
CA ILE A 228 -3.02 3.60 23.29
C ILE A 228 -4.25 2.70 23.15
N LEU A 229 -4.26 1.91 22.08
CA LEU A 229 -5.25 0.86 21.80
C LEU A 229 -4.56 -0.50 21.74
N SER A 230 -5.27 -1.55 22.10
CA SER A 230 -4.76 -2.93 22.10
C SER A 230 -5.63 -3.85 21.25
N VAL A 231 -5.00 -4.70 20.46
CA VAL A 231 -5.64 -5.78 19.70
C VAL A 231 -5.02 -7.10 20.13
N THR A 232 -5.75 -7.93 20.87
CA THR A 232 -5.24 -9.23 21.31
C THR A 232 -5.59 -10.34 20.33
N THR A 233 -4.84 -11.45 20.41
CA THR A 233 -5.17 -12.67 19.64
C THR A 233 -6.54 -13.22 20.04
N GLU A 234 -6.92 -13.12 21.32
CA GLU A 234 -8.24 -13.52 21.79
C GLU A 234 -9.37 -12.74 21.10
N MET A 235 -9.25 -11.40 21.01
CA MET A 235 -10.22 -10.57 20.28
C MET A 235 -10.33 -10.99 18.82
N GLN A 236 -9.20 -11.27 18.14
CA GLN A 236 -9.18 -11.72 16.76
C GLN A 236 -9.89 -13.07 16.60
N GLN A 237 -9.64 -14.02 17.51
CA GLN A 237 -10.28 -15.34 17.49
C GLN A 237 -11.79 -15.25 17.75
N GLN A 238 -12.22 -14.45 18.74
CA GLN A 238 -13.63 -14.30 19.09
C GLN A 238 -14.44 -13.62 18.00
N THR A 239 -13.85 -12.74 17.21
CA THR A 239 -14.52 -12.02 16.12
C THR A 239 -14.36 -12.69 14.78
N GLY A 240 -13.38 -13.61 14.63
CA GLY A 240 -13.03 -14.21 13.35
C GLY A 240 -12.39 -13.23 12.37
N CYS A 241 -11.81 -12.13 12.86
CA CYS A 241 -11.19 -11.07 12.05
C CYS A 241 -9.67 -11.20 12.09
N PHE A 242 -9.04 -11.44 10.92
CA PHE A 242 -7.60 -11.73 10.79
C PHE A 242 -6.98 -11.06 9.57
N GLY A 243 -5.65 -11.02 9.55
CA GLY A 243 -4.88 -10.64 8.36
C GLY A 243 -5.14 -9.21 7.88
N ALA A 244 -5.46 -9.07 6.60
CA ALA A 244 -5.65 -7.78 5.93
C ALA A 244 -6.86 -6.98 6.46
N GLU A 245 -7.87 -7.62 7.05
CA GLU A 245 -9.01 -6.92 7.66
C GLU A 245 -8.58 -6.02 8.84
N LEU A 246 -7.41 -6.30 9.46
CA LEU A 246 -6.90 -5.55 10.60
C LEU A 246 -6.19 -4.23 10.23
N GLU A 247 -5.94 -3.96 8.95
CA GLU A 247 -5.12 -2.82 8.52
C GLU A 247 -5.70 -1.47 8.94
N GLY A 248 -7.01 -1.32 8.90
CA GLY A 248 -7.72 -0.09 9.28
C GLY A 248 -7.67 0.24 10.77
N ILE A 249 -7.42 -0.76 11.65
CA ILE A 249 -7.51 -0.57 13.10
C ILE A 249 -6.47 0.42 13.63
N ALA A 250 -5.27 0.43 13.04
CA ALA A 250 -4.22 1.37 13.45
C ALA A 250 -4.59 2.86 13.20
N LEU A 251 -5.61 3.12 12.37
CA LEU A 251 -6.10 4.47 12.11
C LEU A 251 -7.05 4.97 13.18
N ILE A 252 -7.63 4.09 14.00
CA ILE A 252 -8.57 4.48 15.06
C ILE A 252 -7.87 5.43 16.05
N SER A 253 -6.64 5.12 16.45
CA SER A 253 -5.86 5.97 17.36
C SER A 253 -5.59 7.38 16.81
N ARG A 254 -5.59 7.52 15.46
CA ARG A 254 -5.40 8.81 14.80
C ARG A 254 -6.68 9.65 14.72
N SER A 255 -7.85 9.04 14.92
CA SER A 255 -9.15 9.71 14.75
C SER A 255 -9.61 10.46 16.02
N VAL A 256 -8.83 10.39 17.11
CA VAL A 256 -9.16 11.05 18.38
C VAL A 256 -8.73 12.50 18.33
N GLU A 257 -9.65 13.42 18.64
CA GLU A 257 -9.39 14.86 18.67
C GLU A 257 -8.39 15.22 19.78
N GLY A 258 -7.45 16.12 19.47
CA GLY A 258 -6.49 16.66 20.44
C GLY A 258 -5.29 15.77 20.73
N ILE A 259 -5.21 14.58 20.15
CA ILE A 259 -4.10 13.64 20.30
C ILE A 259 -2.92 14.04 19.41
N ASP A 260 -1.73 14.03 19.97
CA ASP A 260 -0.46 14.21 19.24
C ASP A 260 0.17 12.87 18.81
N ILE A 261 -0.04 11.81 19.62
CA ILE A 261 0.48 10.46 19.36
C ILE A 261 -0.64 9.42 19.53
N GLY A 262 -0.91 8.66 18.47
CA GLY A 262 -1.78 7.49 18.51
C GLY A 262 -0.97 6.20 18.40
N VAL A 263 -1.19 5.26 19.31
CA VAL A 263 -0.52 3.97 19.37
C VAL A 263 -1.52 2.84 19.28
N THR A 264 -1.23 1.83 18.45
CA THR A 264 -2.01 0.58 18.40
C THR A 264 -1.07 -0.59 18.59
N ALA A 265 -1.21 -1.30 19.72
CA ALA A 265 -0.45 -2.51 20.04
C ALA A 265 -1.23 -3.75 19.60
N LYS A 266 -0.86 -4.35 18.46
CA LYS A 266 -1.47 -5.57 17.91
C LYS A 266 -0.63 -6.79 18.28
N GLN A 267 -1.21 -7.72 19.02
CA GLN A 267 -0.57 -9.00 19.33
C GLN A 267 -0.34 -9.81 18.03
N VAL A 268 0.89 -10.23 17.81
CA VAL A 268 1.32 -11.01 16.63
C VAL A 268 1.84 -12.38 17.00
N ASP A 269 2.21 -12.59 18.28
CA ASP A 269 2.63 -13.87 18.86
C ASP A 269 2.25 -13.89 20.35
N GLU A 270 2.43 -15.01 21.06
CA GLU A 270 2.08 -15.15 22.49
C GLU A 270 2.71 -14.05 23.35
N ASP A 271 3.96 -13.68 23.07
CA ASP A 271 4.76 -12.72 23.79
C ASP A 271 5.30 -11.57 22.91
N ALA A 272 4.63 -11.25 21.79
CA ALA A 272 5.06 -10.20 20.88
C ALA A 272 3.91 -9.36 20.33
N PHE A 273 4.14 -8.05 20.28
CA PHE A 273 3.19 -7.07 19.74
C PHE A 273 3.83 -6.22 18.64
N LYS A 274 3.13 -6.08 17.53
CA LYS A 274 3.41 -5.02 16.55
C LYS A 274 2.79 -3.73 17.05
N VAL A 275 3.62 -2.78 17.43
CA VAL A 275 3.22 -1.46 17.88
C VAL A 275 3.25 -0.51 16.69
N SER A 276 2.09 -0.05 16.26
CA SER A 276 1.93 0.95 15.21
C SER A 276 1.80 2.33 15.84
N ILE A 277 2.63 3.28 15.42
CA ILE A 277 2.66 4.65 15.94
C ILE A 277 2.20 5.58 14.83
N ARG A 278 1.29 6.49 15.16
CA ARG A 278 0.78 7.54 14.28
C ARG A 278 0.95 8.87 14.97
N THR A 279 1.51 9.86 14.27
CA THR A 279 1.76 11.19 14.82
C THR A 279 1.24 12.27 13.89
N PHE A 280 1.08 13.48 14.44
CA PHE A 280 0.78 14.69 13.71
C PHE A 280 2.05 15.56 13.60
N GLU A 281 1.97 16.67 12.87
CA GLU A 281 3.04 17.48 12.30
C GLU A 281 4.31 17.70 13.13
N LYS A 282 4.20 17.77 14.46
CA LYS A 282 5.31 18.15 15.35
C LYS A 282 6.19 16.98 15.78
N ILE A 283 5.66 15.78 15.81
CA ILE A 283 6.33 14.59 16.37
C ILE A 283 6.68 13.62 15.24
N ASN A 284 7.91 13.08 15.29
CA ASN A 284 8.41 12.13 14.29
C ASN A 284 8.21 10.69 14.78
N ALA A 285 7.20 9.99 14.23
CA ALA A 285 6.91 8.60 14.56
C ALA A 285 8.09 7.66 14.28
N ALA A 286 8.90 7.94 13.24
CA ALA A 286 10.04 7.10 12.89
C ALA A 286 11.14 7.13 13.97
N GLU A 287 11.34 8.27 14.63
CA GLU A 287 12.30 8.39 15.74
C GLU A 287 11.84 7.59 16.96
N ILE A 288 10.56 7.69 17.33
CA ILE A 288 9.96 6.89 18.41
C ILE A 288 10.12 5.40 18.09
N ALA A 289 9.74 4.97 16.88
CA ALA A 289 9.83 3.58 16.47
C ALA A 289 11.28 3.08 16.46
N LYS A 290 12.25 3.91 16.07
CA LYS A 290 13.68 3.58 16.07
C LYS A 290 14.19 3.29 17.48
N GLU A 291 13.80 4.07 18.49
CA GLU A 291 14.14 3.79 19.90
C GLU A 291 13.52 2.47 20.39
N LEU A 292 12.39 2.06 19.82
CA LEU A 292 11.72 0.78 20.12
C LEU A 292 12.23 -0.39 19.23
N GLY A 293 13.29 -0.17 18.44
CA GLY A 293 13.89 -1.20 17.58
C GLY A 293 13.17 -1.41 16.24
N GLY A 294 12.35 -0.44 15.82
CA GLY A 294 11.59 -0.46 14.58
C GLY A 294 11.97 0.66 13.61
N GLY A 295 11.02 1.12 12.80
CA GLY A 295 11.21 2.18 11.82
C GLY A 295 9.93 2.57 11.09
N GLY A 296 10.06 3.46 10.11
CA GLY A 296 8.93 3.93 9.31
C GLY A 296 9.13 5.36 8.81
N HIS A 297 8.00 6.04 8.59
CA HIS A 297 7.96 7.44 8.11
C HIS A 297 7.65 8.40 9.26
N LYS A 298 7.82 9.71 8.99
CA LYS A 298 7.60 10.78 9.95
C LYS A 298 6.25 10.72 10.66
N SER A 299 5.17 10.40 9.95
CA SER A 299 3.79 10.35 10.49
C SER A 299 3.28 8.94 10.80
N ALA A 300 4.01 7.90 10.39
CA ALA A 300 3.57 6.51 10.53
C ALA A 300 4.77 5.56 10.62
N ALA A 301 4.93 4.89 11.76
CA ALA A 301 6.03 3.97 11.98
C ALA A 301 5.55 2.78 12.83
N ALA A 302 6.36 1.72 12.90
CA ALA A 302 6.05 0.56 13.72
C ALA A 302 7.31 -0.10 14.28
N ALA A 303 7.14 -0.81 15.41
CA ALA A 303 8.13 -1.66 16.01
C ALA A 303 7.50 -2.98 16.46
N ILE A 304 8.30 -4.04 16.58
CA ILE A 304 7.88 -5.29 17.23
C ILE A 304 8.52 -5.32 18.63
N ILE A 305 7.67 -5.39 19.65
CA ILE A 305 8.09 -5.37 21.05
C ILE A 305 7.70 -6.71 21.68
N LYS A 306 8.65 -7.35 22.37
CA LYS A 306 8.42 -8.58 23.12
C LYS A 306 7.96 -8.27 24.54
N GLY A 307 7.04 -9.08 25.05
CA GLY A 307 6.47 -9.00 26.38
C GLY A 307 4.96 -9.14 26.39
N ASN A 308 4.36 -9.17 27.57
CA ASN A 308 2.91 -9.07 27.69
C ASN A 308 2.43 -7.61 27.41
N ILE A 309 1.13 -7.43 27.24
CA ILE A 309 0.58 -6.12 26.84
C ILE A 309 0.95 -4.99 27.82
N GLN A 310 1.01 -5.28 29.13
CA GLN A 310 1.37 -4.28 30.13
C GLN A 310 2.82 -3.83 29.99
N GLN A 311 3.75 -4.77 29.80
CA GLN A 311 5.17 -4.49 29.57
C GLN A 311 5.39 -3.70 28.28
N VAL A 312 4.63 -4.04 27.21
CA VAL A 312 4.69 -3.32 25.93
C VAL A 312 4.22 -1.88 26.11
N LYS A 313 3.09 -1.66 26.79
CA LYS A 313 2.59 -0.30 27.08
C LYS A 313 3.61 0.52 27.89
N GLU A 314 4.20 -0.05 28.93
CA GLU A 314 5.21 0.63 29.75
C GLU A 314 6.44 1.04 28.93
N GLN A 315 6.95 0.15 28.07
CA GLN A 315 8.07 0.48 27.18
C GLN A 315 7.73 1.58 26.20
N VAL A 316 6.56 1.53 25.58
CA VAL A 316 6.08 2.56 24.66
C VAL A 316 5.95 3.91 25.38
N LEU A 317 5.29 3.94 26.53
CA LEU A 317 5.08 5.17 27.29
C LEU A 317 6.39 5.79 27.77
N ALA A 318 7.37 4.99 28.19
CA ALA A 318 8.69 5.48 28.59
C ALA A 318 9.45 6.18 27.43
N VAL A 319 9.27 5.70 26.19
CA VAL A 319 9.86 6.35 25.03
C VAL A 319 9.04 7.58 24.63
N VAL A 320 7.71 7.46 24.56
CA VAL A 320 6.79 8.54 24.18
C VAL A 320 6.96 9.76 25.11
N GLN A 321 7.15 9.56 26.42
CA GLN A 321 7.34 10.64 27.38
C GLN A 321 8.41 11.63 26.96
N LYS A 322 9.53 11.18 26.38
CA LYS A 322 10.64 12.04 25.94
C LYS A 322 10.22 13.03 24.84
N TYR A 323 9.20 12.67 24.05
CA TYR A 323 8.69 13.46 22.94
C TYR A 323 7.49 14.35 23.34
N MET A 324 6.95 14.14 24.55
CA MET A 324 5.83 14.93 25.10
C MET A 324 6.30 16.09 26.00
N GLU A 325 7.56 16.03 26.48
CA GLU A 325 8.15 17.04 27.38
C GLU A 325 8.91 18.14 26.63
N GLY A 326 9.02 18.10 25.31
CA GLY A 326 9.67 19.07 24.42
C GLY A 326 8.64 19.89 23.66
#